data_0ed192239694a2ae383839cb34766a57
#
_entry.id   0ed192239694a2ae383839cb34766a57
#
_cell.length_a   1.000
_cell.length_b   1.000
_cell.length_c   1.000
_cell.angle_alpha   90.00
_cell.angle_beta   90.00
_cell.angle_gamma   90.00
#
_symmetry.space_group_name_H-M   'P 1'
#
loop_
_entity.id
_entity.type
_entity.pdbx_description
1 polymer ?
#
loop_
_entity_poly.entity_id
_entity_poly.type
_entity_poly.pdbx_seq_one_letter_code
_entity_poly.pdbx_strand_id
1 'polypeptide(L)'
;MPDVAAVDRVFDYLVPSSWEDDGRGERLGVGSRVRVVLAGRRVGGWVVEDHVAPPDGVDLRPLARLSGMGPSPELIDLGRWAARRWVGPVVGFLATASPPTVVEAIPAPPGPVVVPDSDASWMTGALDPTPDGSPTIVRLPPATDPIPLVLAAARRGDALVLVPTAAAAARLATRVRRSGIAVATMPRDWARAAAGGMVIGSRAAALAPVRDLRAVVVLDEHDEAYQEERAPTWNARDLVVERARRAGVPCVLASASPTLEALAHGRLLVPSRAEERTGWPVVDLLDRRLDDPVRSGLFSPKLVPVLRGEGGDPVVCVLNRKGRSRLLACDGCGELARCEEHRVPMVQDVDDRLRCPLDDDHGRPVVCDSCGATRFRNLRAGVSRVREELEALAGRPVLEVTAETDAGLLDGGGASVFVGTEAVLHRIQRRVARVVFLEFDQELLAPRMRASEQAMALLVRASRLLGPRSVGGRLVVQTRQPDHEVLQAVLQSDPGRLVPEEKDRRSLLGQPPFTALARVSGAAAPEFMTRLGSPDGIDVMGPRDGSWLVRAPDHDHLSDALLAVSRPAGRLRLEVDPRRA
;
A
#
# COMPACT_ATOMS: atom_id res chain seq x y z
N MET A 1 -14.21 -27.13 -0.46
CA MET A 1 -13.72 -26.20 0.59
C MET A 1 -14.88 -25.35 1.08
N PRO A 2 -15.36 -25.47 2.33
CA PRO A 2 -16.41 -24.62 2.88
C PRO A 2 -15.94 -23.16 3.11
N ASP A 3 -16.86 -22.21 2.94
CA ASP A 3 -16.63 -20.77 3.24
C ASP A 3 -16.85 -20.51 4.75
N VAL A 4 -15.93 -21.04 5.54
CA VAL A 4 -15.91 -20.88 7.00
C VAL A 4 -14.48 -20.66 7.46
N ALA A 5 -14.17 -19.44 7.90
CA ALA A 5 -12.79 -19.02 8.22
C ALA A 5 -12.08 -19.90 9.28
N ALA A 6 -12.85 -20.51 10.19
CA ALA A 6 -12.32 -21.42 11.21
C ALA A 6 -12.07 -22.85 10.69
N VAL A 7 -12.49 -23.16 9.45
CA VAL A 7 -12.42 -24.49 8.86
C VAL A 7 -11.69 -24.41 7.53
N ASP A 8 -10.37 -24.30 7.61
CA ASP A 8 -9.49 -24.25 6.42
C ASP A 8 -9.14 -25.68 5.96
N ARG A 9 -10.17 -26.45 5.59
CA ARG A 9 -10.06 -27.86 5.22
C ARG A 9 -10.93 -28.16 4.00
N VAL A 10 -10.47 -29.09 3.17
CA VAL A 10 -11.24 -29.67 2.08
C VAL A 10 -12.07 -30.84 2.64
N PHE A 11 -13.28 -31.01 2.11
CA PHE A 11 -14.17 -32.14 2.42
C PHE A 11 -14.75 -32.68 1.12
N ASP A 12 -14.97 -33.99 1.06
CA ASP A 12 -15.53 -34.68 -0.07
C ASP A 12 -17.07 -34.69 0.00
N TYR A 13 -17.72 -34.50 -1.14
CA TYR A 13 -19.17 -34.49 -1.29
C TYR A 13 -19.57 -35.23 -2.55
N LEU A 14 -20.74 -35.86 -2.54
CA LEU A 14 -21.34 -36.47 -3.74
C LEU A 14 -22.03 -35.41 -4.60
N VAL A 15 -21.91 -35.55 -5.91
CA VAL A 15 -22.78 -34.85 -6.85
C VAL A 15 -24.13 -35.60 -6.89
N PRO A 16 -25.27 -34.92 -6.61
CA PRO A 16 -26.58 -35.57 -6.67
C PRO A 16 -26.89 -36.09 -8.05
N SER A 17 -27.38 -37.32 -8.20
CA SER A 17 -27.76 -37.90 -9.48
C SER A 17 -28.76 -37.04 -10.27
N SER A 18 -29.68 -36.37 -9.58
CA SER A 18 -30.62 -35.42 -10.18
C SER A 18 -29.95 -34.24 -10.90
N TRP A 19 -28.68 -33.98 -10.64
CA TRP A 19 -27.94 -32.91 -11.34
C TRP A 19 -27.40 -33.35 -12.68
N GLU A 20 -27.27 -34.65 -12.91
CA GLU A 20 -26.97 -35.23 -14.22
C GLU A 20 -28.19 -35.08 -15.15
N ASP A 21 -29.40 -35.36 -14.60
CA ASP A 21 -30.64 -35.31 -15.37
C ASP A 21 -31.03 -33.89 -15.81
N ASP A 22 -30.70 -32.85 -15.02
CA ASP A 22 -31.10 -31.46 -15.29
C ASP A 22 -29.96 -30.56 -15.79
N GLY A 23 -28.82 -31.16 -16.16
CA GLY A 23 -27.66 -30.47 -16.76
C GLY A 23 -26.84 -29.62 -15.77
N ARG A 24 -27.12 -29.66 -14.44
CA ARG A 24 -26.31 -28.98 -13.43
C ARG A 24 -24.96 -29.67 -13.25
N GLY A 25 -24.90 -30.99 -13.46
CA GLY A 25 -23.66 -31.75 -13.40
C GLY A 25 -22.62 -31.27 -14.41
N GLU A 26 -23.03 -30.98 -15.64
CA GLU A 26 -22.17 -30.47 -16.72
C GLU A 26 -21.60 -29.07 -16.41
N ARG A 27 -22.32 -28.28 -15.62
CA ARG A 27 -21.89 -26.93 -15.21
C ARG A 27 -21.05 -26.94 -13.94
N LEU A 28 -20.99 -28.06 -13.24
CA LEU A 28 -20.18 -28.22 -12.04
C LEU A 28 -18.74 -28.54 -12.45
N GLY A 29 -17.81 -27.82 -11.88
CA GLY A 29 -16.37 -28.04 -12.06
C GLY A 29 -15.56 -27.28 -11.04
N VAL A 30 -14.24 -27.44 -11.09
CA VAL A 30 -13.33 -26.70 -10.21
C VAL A 30 -13.58 -25.20 -10.35
N GLY A 31 -13.76 -24.51 -9.22
CA GLY A 31 -14.12 -23.11 -9.15
C GLY A 31 -15.62 -22.84 -8.93
N SER A 32 -16.50 -23.83 -9.17
CA SER A 32 -17.92 -23.65 -8.93
C SER A 32 -18.22 -23.30 -7.47
N ARG A 33 -19.09 -22.30 -7.26
CA ARG A 33 -19.64 -21.99 -5.94
C ARG A 33 -20.81 -22.93 -5.63
N VAL A 34 -20.75 -23.54 -4.47
CA VAL A 34 -21.76 -24.52 -4.02
C VAL A 34 -22.26 -24.18 -2.61
N ARG A 35 -23.39 -24.79 -2.24
CA ARG A 35 -23.83 -24.91 -0.86
C ARG A 35 -23.65 -26.33 -0.38
N VAL A 36 -23.11 -26.47 0.82
CA VAL A 36 -22.86 -27.76 1.48
C VAL A 36 -23.48 -27.75 2.88
N VAL A 37 -23.73 -28.95 3.42
CA VAL A 37 -24.14 -29.10 4.82
C VAL A 37 -22.90 -29.46 5.64
N LEU A 38 -22.50 -28.56 6.53
CA LEU A 38 -21.39 -28.73 7.47
C LEU A 38 -21.91 -28.63 8.90
N ALA A 39 -21.74 -29.68 9.71
CA ALA A 39 -22.21 -29.71 11.10
C ALA A 39 -23.70 -29.30 11.25
N GLY A 40 -24.57 -29.77 10.35
CA GLY A 40 -26.01 -29.46 10.34
C GLY A 40 -26.39 -28.09 9.78
N ARG A 41 -25.43 -27.24 9.39
CA ARG A 41 -25.70 -25.90 8.83
C ARG A 41 -25.39 -25.85 7.33
N ARG A 42 -26.21 -25.12 6.57
CA ARG A 42 -25.93 -24.85 5.16
C ARG A 42 -24.94 -23.69 5.04
N VAL A 43 -23.75 -23.98 4.52
CA VAL A 43 -22.69 -22.98 4.30
C VAL A 43 -22.35 -22.89 2.81
N GLY A 44 -21.81 -21.74 2.39
CA GLY A 44 -21.20 -21.60 1.07
C GLY A 44 -19.90 -22.41 0.96
N GLY A 45 -19.41 -22.60 -0.25
CA GLY A 45 -18.12 -23.23 -0.49
C GLY A 45 -17.75 -23.19 -1.95
N TRP A 46 -16.57 -23.70 -2.25
CA TRP A 46 -16.02 -23.82 -3.60
C TRP A 46 -15.64 -25.26 -3.87
N VAL A 47 -15.85 -25.70 -5.09
CA VAL A 47 -15.26 -26.93 -5.62
C VAL A 47 -13.80 -26.60 -5.94
N VAL A 48 -12.87 -27.23 -5.23
CA VAL A 48 -11.43 -26.99 -5.41
C VAL A 48 -10.71 -28.15 -6.08
N GLU A 49 -11.38 -29.30 -6.13
CA GLU A 49 -10.98 -30.52 -6.81
C GLU A 49 -12.25 -31.28 -7.22
N ASP A 50 -12.23 -31.99 -8.33
CA ASP A 50 -13.31 -32.85 -8.82
C ASP A 50 -12.75 -34.22 -9.14
N HIS A 51 -13.65 -35.19 -9.35
CA HIS A 51 -13.30 -36.58 -9.64
C HIS A 51 -12.32 -37.23 -8.65
N VAL A 52 -12.42 -36.86 -7.37
CA VAL A 52 -11.57 -37.41 -6.31
C VAL A 52 -12.12 -38.74 -5.80
N ALA A 53 -11.23 -39.69 -5.50
CA ALA A 53 -11.61 -40.94 -4.86
C ALA A 53 -11.89 -40.66 -3.36
N PRO A 54 -13.08 -40.95 -2.86
CA PRO A 54 -13.37 -40.73 -1.43
C PRO A 54 -12.57 -41.70 -0.55
N PRO A 55 -12.30 -41.34 0.70
CA PRO A 55 -11.74 -42.29 1.67
C PRO A 55 -12.65 -43.49 1.88
N ASP A 56 -12.08 -44.66 2.04
CA ASP A 56 -12.83 -45.90 2.27
C ASP A 56 -13.67 -45.79 3.56
N GLY A 57 -14.92 -46.27 3.48
CA GLY A 57 -15.82 -46.34 4.65
C GLY A 57 -16.44 -45.02 5.11
N VAL A 58 -16.30 -43.94 4.34
CA VAL A 58 -16.92 -42.65 4.64
C VAL A 58 -18.23 -42.48 3.88
N ASP A 59 -19.32 -42.23 4.61
CA ASP A 59 -20.61 -41.90 4.00
C ASP A 59 -20.63 -40.42 3.59
N LEU A 60 -20.55 -40.17 2.26
CA LEU A 60 -20.48 -38.84 1.69
C LEU A 60 -21.87 -38.19 1.63
N ARG A 61 -21.93 -36.92 2.02
CA ARG A 61 -23.14 -36.11 1.88
C ARG A 61 -23.24 -35.50 0.48
N PRO A 62 -24.45 -35.37 -0.06
CA PRO A 62 -24.62 -34.71 -1.36
C PRO A 62 -24.43 -33.19 -1.25
N LEU A 63 -23.99 -32.56 -2.35
CA LEU A 63 -24.04 -31.12 -2.52
C LEU A 63 -25.50 -30.63 -2.43
N ALA A 64 -25.72 -29.53 -1.69
CA ALA A 64 -27.06 -29.02 -1.44
C ALA A 64 -27.56 -28.08 -2.58
N ARG A 65 -26.65 -27.32 -3.21
CA ARG A 65 -27.00 -26.39 -4.29
C ARG A 65 -25.75 -25.98 -5.09
N LEU A 66 -25.89 -25.88 -6.40
CA LEU A 66 -24.97 -25.15 -7.27
C LEU A 66 -25.35 -23.65 -7.21
N SER A 67 -24.40 -22.78 -6.85
CA SER A 67 -24.63 -21.35 -6.58
C SER A 67 -24.00 -20.43 -7.61
N GLY A 68 -23.47 -20.97 -8.71
CA GLY A 68 -22.89 -20.24 -9.82
C GLY A 68 -21.36 -20.38 -9.93
N MET A 69 -20.76 -19.50 -10.68
CA MET A 69 -19.31 -19.50 -10.96
C MET A 69 -18.52 -18.85 -9.83
N GLY A 70 -17.28 -19.24 -9.69
CA GLY A 70 -16.29 -18.68 -8.76
C GLY A 70 -14.90 -18.58 -9.40
N PRO A 71 -13.82 -18.62 -8.60
CA PRO A 71 -12.46 -18.48 -9.10
C PRO A 71 -12.06 -19.61 -10.04
N SER A 72 -11.26 -19.28 -11.07
CA SER A 72 -10.66 -20.29 -11.94
C SER A 72 -9.70 -21.21 -11.18
N PRO A 73 -9.36 -22.41 -11.73
CA PRO A 73 -8.33 -23.27 -11.14
C PRO A 73 -7.00 -22.53 -10.89
N GLU A 74 -6.57 -21.69 -11.83
CA GLU A 74 -5.38 -20.84 -11.69
C GLU A 74 -5.45 -19.96 -10.42
N LEU A 75 -6.60 -19.32 -10.17
CA LEU A 75 -6.80 -18.47 -9.01
C LEU A 75 -6.92 -19.26 -7.69
N ILE A 76 -7.41 -20.49 -7.74
CA ILE A 76 -7.42 -21.38 -6.57
C ILE A 76 -5.99 -21.76 -6.18
N ASP A 77 -5.15 -22.13 -7.14
CA ASP A 77 -3.76 -22.48 -6.90
C ASP A 77 -2.92 -21.28 -6.46
N LEU A 78 -3.18 -20.11 -7.04
CA LEU A 78 -2.59 -18.84 -6.58
C LEU A 78 -3.02 -18.53 -5.15
N GLY A 79 -4.29 -18.75 -4.80
CA GLY A 79 -4.82 -18.57 -3.46
C GLY A 79 -4.20 -19.53 -2.43
N ARG A 80 -3.93 -20.77 -2.80
CA ARG A 80 -3.20 -21.75 -1.97
C ARG A 80 -1.76 -21.29 -1.70
N TRP A 81 -1.06 -20.84 -2.74
CA TRP A 81 0.27 -20.27 -2.59
C TRP A 81 0.26 -19.03 -1.68
N ALA A 82 -0.68 -18.12 -1.90
CA ALA A 82 -0.81 -16.91 -1.09
C ALA A 82 -1.11 -17.22 0.39
N ALA A 83 -1.96 -18.20 0.66
CA ALA A 83 -2.27 -18.66 2.00
C ALA A 83 -1.02 -19.19 2.73
N ARG A 84 -0.16 -19.95 2.03
CA ARG A 84 1.13 -20.39 2.56
C ARG A 84 2.07 -19.20 2.78
N ARG A 85 2.26 -18.35 1.77
CA ARG A 85 3.17 -17.21 1.77
C ARG A 85 2.90 -16.22 2.91
N TRP A 86 1.63 -15.97 3.24
CA TRP A 86 1.21 -15.04 4.31
C TRP A 86 0.60 -15.75 5.54
N VAL A 87 0.82 -17.06 5.66
CA VAL A 87 0.43 -17.87 6.84
C VAL A 87 -1.04 -17.64 7.23
N GLY A 88 -1.92 -17.71 6.25
CA GLY A 88 -3.34 -17.44 6.43
C GLY A 88 -4.26 -18.48 5.80
N PRO A 89 -5.58 -18.39 6.05
CA PRO A 89 -6.53 -19.34 5.47
C PRO A 89 -6.75 -19.08 3.97
N VAL A 90 -6.87 -20.16 3.19
CA VAL A 90 -7.16 -20.11 1.75
C VAL A 90 -8.51 -19.47 1.46
N VAL A 91 -9.48 -19.68 2.34
CA VAL A 91 -10.87 -19.19 2.20
C VAL A 91 -10.94 -17.69 1.93
N GLY A 92 -10.09 -16.86 2.57
CA GLY A 92 -10.06 -15.41 2.36
C GLY A 92 -9.67 -15.02 0.93
N PHE A 93 -8.76 -15.75 0.32
CA PHE A 93 -8.33 -15.53 -1.08
C PHE A 93 -9.40 -15.98 -2.06
N LEU A 94 -10.03 -17.14 -1.83
CA LEU A 94 -11.13 -17.65 -2.67
C LEU A 94 -12.35 -16.71 -2.60
N ALA A 95 -12.68 -16.18 -1.43
CA ALA A 95 -13.74 -15.19 -1.27
C ALA A 95 -13.44 -13.91 -2.05
N THR A 96 -12.19 -13.41 -2.01
CA THR A 96 -11.75 -12.23 -2.75
C THR A 96 -11.77 -12.45 -4.26
N ALA A 97 -11.41 -13.66 -4.73
CA ALA A 97 -11.42 -14.05 -6.14
C ALA A 97 -12.83 -14.29 -6.70
N SER A 98 -13.83 -14.46 -5.83
CA SER A 98 -15.21 -14.78 -6.20
C SER A 98 -16.01 -13.54 -6.58
N PRO A 99 -17.04 -13.68 -7.44
CA PRO A 99 -17.94 -12.60 -7.76
C PRO A 99 -18.75 -12.17 -6.50
N PRO A 100 -19.01 -10.85 -6.33
CA PRO A 100 -19.81 -10.34 -5.21
C PRO A 100 -21.28 -10.75 -5.27
N THR A 101 -21.77 -11.05 -6.46
CA THR A 101 -23.14 -11.53 -6.73
C THR A 101 -23.08 -12.86 -7.49
N VAL A 102 -24.20 -13.57 -7.57
CA VAL A 102 -24.27 -14.83 -8.32
C VAL A 102 -24.04 -14.56 -9.82
N VAL A 103 -23.10 -15.29 -10.40
CA VAL A 103 -22.82 -15.30 -11.84
C VAL A 103 -23.07 -16.71 -12.36
N GLU A 104 -24.03 -16.84 -13.24
CA GLU A 104 -24.42 -18.15 -13.83
C GLU A 104 -23.73 -18.41 -15.18
N ALA A 105 -23.38 -17.35 -15.92
CA ALA A 105 -22.73 -17.44 -17.22
C ALA A 105 -21.76 -16.27 -17.44
N ILE A 106 -20.72 -16.52 -18.20
CA ILE A 106 -19.78 -15.51 -18.68
C ILE A 106 -20.31 -14.92 -19.98
N PRO A 107 -20.39 -13.59 -20.15
CA PRO A 107 -20.80 -12.97 -21.40
C PRO A 107 -19.81 -13.27 -22.53
N ALA A 108 -20.23 -13.02 -23.77
CA ALA A 108 -19.33 -13.12 -24.91
C ALA A 108 -18.10 -12.21 -24.75
N PRO A 109 -16.92 -12.64 -25.21
CA PRO A 109 -15.72 -11.81 -25.14
C PRO A 109 -15.91 -10.52 -25.95
N PRO A 110 -15.24 -9.43 -25.54
CA PRO A 110 -15.27 -8.19 -26.30
C PRO A 110 -14.67 -8.42 -27.69
N GLY A 111 -15.18 -7.72 -28.69
CA GLY A 111 -14.63 -7.74 -30.03
C GLY A 111 -13.19 -7.17 -30.07
N PRO A 112 -12.44 -7.46 -31.13
CA PRO A 112 -11.10 -6.93 -31.31
C PRO A 112 -11.12 -5.40 -31.37
N VAL A 113 -10.19 -4.76 -30.67
CA VAL A 113 -10.03 -3.31 -30.63
C VAL A 113 -8.66 -2.92 -31.15
N VAL A 114 -8.63 -1.94 -32.04
CA VAL A 114 -7.37 -1.31 -32.46
C VAL A 114 -6.92 -0.36 -31.36
N VAL A 115 -5.88 -0.73 -30.65
CA VAL A 115 -5.31 0.11 -29.59
C VAL A 115 -4.45 1.21 -30.23
N PRO A 116 -4.71 2.50 -29.94
CA PRO A 116 -3.94 3.60 -30.50
C PRO A 116 -2.44 3.46 -30.19
N ASP A 117 -1.58 3.86 -31.13
CA ASP A 117 -0.18 4.01 -30.86
C ASP A 117 0.09 5.14 -29.87
N SER A 118 1.11 4.97 -29.06
CA SER A 118 1.55 6.00 -28.11
C SER A 118 3.03 6.30 -28.38
N ASP A 119 3.36 7.59 -28.43
CA ASP A 119 4.73 8.07 -28.72
C ASP A 119 5.74 7.84 -27.58
N ALA A 120 5.31 7.24 -26.46
CA ALA A 120 6.16 7.02 -25.29
C ALA A 120 6.99 5.74 -25.43
N SER A 121 7.98 5.77 -26.31
CA SER A 121 8.79 4.61 -26.69
C SER A 121 9.56 3.95 -25.53
N TRP A 122 10.08 4.72 -24.58
CA TRP A 122 10.85 4.16 -23.46
C TRP A 122 10.00 3.33 -22.47
N MET A 123 8.73 3.71 -22.26
CA MET A 123 7.83 2.95 -21.38
C MET A 123 7.31 1.66 -22.03
N THR A 124 7.20 1.62 -23.35
CA THR A 124 6.66 0.45 -24.06
C THR A 124 7.60 -0.74 -23.99
N GLY A 125 8.91 -0.53 -23.97
CA GLY A 125 9.93 -1.56 -23.74
C GLY A 125 9.90 -2.17 -22.33
N ALA A 126 9.16 -1.58 -21.40
CA ALA A 126 8.96 -2.17 -20.06
C ALA A 126 8.16 -3.47 -20.07
N LEU A 127 7.36 -3.67 -21.12
CA LEU A 127 6.54 -4.89 -21.28
C LEU A 127 7.27 -5.98 -22.06
N ASP A 128 8.52 -5.80 -22.44
CA ASP A 128 9.30 -6.87 -23.04
C ASP A 128 9.59 -7.95 -21.99
N PRO A 129 9.36 -9.21 -22.30
CA PRO A 129 9.62 -10.29 -21.37
C PRO A 129 11.08 -10.28 -20.90
N THR A 130 11.28 -10.43 -19.60
CA THR A 130 12.61 -10.66 -19.02
C THR A 130 12.97 -12.14 -19.17
N PRO A 131 14.25 -12.48 -19.41
CA PRO A 131 14.66 -13.87 -19.62
C PRO A 131 14.35 -14.81 -18.45
N ASP A 132 14.34 -14.27 -17.23
CA ASP A 132 14.10 -14.99 -15.98
C ASP A 132 12.66 -14.85 -15.45
N GLY A 133 11.78 -14.17 -16.20
CA GLY A 133 10.40 -13.90 -15.78
C GLY A 133 10.28 -12.88 -14.62
N SER A 134 11.37 -12.19 -14.28
CA SER A 134 11.34 -11.14 -13.26
C SER A 134 10.52 -9.92 -13.72
N PRO A 135 9.92 -9.14 -12.81
CA PRO A 135 9.22 -7.92 -13.18
C PRO A 135 10.17 -6.83 -13.71
N THR A 136 9.66 -5.98 -14.60
CA THR A 136 10.32 -4.72 -14.95
C THR A 136 9.84 -3.62 -14.03
N ILE A 137 10.76 -2.97 -13.32
CA ILE A 137 10.47 -1.85 -12.44
C ILE A 137 10.64 -0.56 -13.27
N VAL A 138 9.58 0.25 -13.36
CA VAL A 138 9.61 1.52 -14.09
C VAL A 138 9.61 2.67 -13.10
N ARG A 139 10.69 3.45 -13.06
CA ARG A 139 10.69 4.71 -12.34
C ARG A 139 9.92 5.75 -13.13
N LEU A 140 8.68 6.00 -12.72
CA LEU A 140 7.74 6.88 -13.41
C LEU A 140 7.58 8.19 -12.63
N PRO A 141 8.16 9.32 -13.10
CA PRO A 141 8.07 10.59 -12.38
C PRO A 141 6.64 10.99 -12.03
N PRO A 142 6.40 11.72 -10.92
CA PRO A 142 5.05 11.91 -10.35
C PRO A 142 4.01 12.46 -11.32
N ALA A 143 4.41 13.38 -12.21
CA ALA A 143 3.51 14.02 -13.17
C ALA A 143 3.46 13.34 -14.55
N THR A 144 4.18 12.24 -14.73
CA THR A 144 4.18 11.48 -16.00
C THR A 144 2.86 10.73 -16.15
N ASP A 145 2.25 10.82 -17.32
CA ASP A 145 1.01 10.11 -17.62
C ASP A 145 1.26 8.60 -17.79
N PRO A 146 0.62 7.71 -17.02
CA PRO A 146 0.77 6.28 -17.15
C PRO A 146 -0.01 5.67 -18.33
N ILE A 147 -0.86 6.42 -19.03
CA ILE A 147 -1.71 5.91 -20.11
C ILE A 147 -0.91 5.21 -21.20
N PRO A 148 0.23 5.71 -21.69
CA PRO A 148 1.01 5.02 -22.71
C PRO A 148 1.42 3.60 -22.29
N LEU A 149 1.83 3.41 -21.04
CA LEU A 149 2.16 2.09 -20.49
C LEU A 149 0.93 1.16 -20.42
N VAL A 150 -0.20 1.70 -19.99
CA VAL A 150 -1.47 0.96 -19.89
C VAL A 150 -1.97 0.55 -21.28
N LEU A 151 -1.88 1.43 -22.29
CA LEU A 151 -2.23 1.11 -23.67
C LEU A 151 -1.28 0.07 -24.27
N ALA A 152 0.02 0.14 -23.95
CA ALA A 152 0.98 -0.87 -24.38
C ALA A 152 0.64 -2.26 -23.80
N ALA A 153 0.16 -2.35 -22.56
CA ALA A 153 -0.34 -3.60 -21.99
C ALA A 153 -1.58 -4.12 -22.76
N ALA A 154 -2.52 -3.24 -23.11
CA ALA A 154 -3.70 -3.60 -23.88
C ALA A 154 -3.38 -4.16 -25.27
N ARG A 155 -2.28 -3.71 -25.90
CA ARG A 155 -1.84 -4.25 -27.21
C ARG A 155 -1.38 -5.71 -27.12
N ARG A 156 -0.99 -6.18 -25.96
CA ARG A 156 -0.61 -7.58 -25.76
C ARG A 156 -1.80 -8.52 -25.63
N GLY A 157 -3.00 -8.00 -25.35
CA GLY A 157 -4.24 -8.76 -25.14
C GLY A 157 -4.88 -8.45 -23.79
N ASP A 158 -5.46 -9.47 -23.16
CA ASP A 158 -6.10 -9.32 -21.86
C ASP A 158 -5.07 -8.91 -20.81
N ALA A 159 -5.29 -7.76 -20.18
CA ALA A 159 -4.32 -7.18 -19.24
C ALA A 159 -4.93 -6.88 -17.88
N LEU A 160 -4.14 -7.08 -16.82
CA LEU A 160 -4.49 -6.73 -15.45
C LEU A 160 -3.72 -5.46 -15.04
N VAL A 161 -4.45 -4.42 -14.66
CA VAL A 161 -3.87 -3.15 -14.18
C VAL A 161 -4.32 -2.88 -12.76
N LEU A 162 -3.37 -2.79 -11.84
CA LEU A 162 -3.63 -2.41 -10.46
C LEU A 162 -3.31 -0.94 -10.22
N VAL A 163 -4.16 -0.29 -9.43
CA VAL A 163 -3.99 1.07 -8.92
C VAL A 163 -4.33 1.11 -7.43
N PRO A 164 -3.81 2.08 -6.65
CA PRO A 164 -3.93 2.05 -5.19
C PRO A 164 -5.38 2.09 -4.66
N THR A 165 -6.28 2.82 -5.33
CA THR A 165 -7.63 3.05 -4.82
C THR A 165 -8.72 2.78 -5.86
N ALA A 166 -9.93 2.46 -5.40
CA ALA A 166 -11.10 2.31 -6.28
C ALA A 166 -11.42 3.59 -7.10
N ALA A 167 -11.21 4.76 -6.51
CA ALA A 167 -11.39 6.03 -7.20
C ALA A 167 -10.37 6.21 -8.34
N ALA A 168 -9.10 5.84 -8.11
CA ALA A 168 -8.08 5.83 -9.16
C ALA A 168 -8.42 4.83 -10.27
N ALA A 169 -8.94 3.65 -9.92
CA ALA A 169 -9.39 2.64 -10.87
C ALA A 169 -10.52 3.17 -11.77
N ALA A 170 -11.52 3.82 -11.20
CA ALA A 170 -12.63 4.38 -11.95
C ALA A 170 -12.18 5.49 -12.94
N ARG A 171 -11.26 6.37 -12.49
CA ARG A 171 -10.69 7.42 -13.35
C ARG A 171 -9.86 6.84 -14.49
N LEU A 172 -8.98 5.91 -14.20
CA LEU A 172 -8.15 5.26 -15.21
C LEU A 172 -9.02 4.50 -16.21
N ALA A 173 -9.98 3.72 -15.73
CA ALA A 173 -10.93 2.99 -16.59
C ALA A 173 -11.71 3.92 -17.53
N THR A 174 -12.16 5.08 -17.04
CA THR A 174 -12.86 6.08 -17.87
C THR A 174 -11.95 6.62 -18.98
N ARG A 175 -10.67 6.87 -18.67
CA ARG A 175 -9.69 7.33 -19.66
C ARG A 175 -9.39 6.27 -20.71
N VAL A 176 -9.17 5.02 -20.28
CA VAL A 176 -8.87 3.89 -21.18
C VAL A 176 -10.07 3.57 -22.09
N ARG A 177 -11.29 3.60 -21.57
CA ARG A 177 -12.52 3.41 -22.38
C ARG A 177 -12.66 4.43 -23.50
N ARG A 178 -12.17 5.67 -23.31
CA ARG A 178 -12.17 6.69 -24.39
C ARG A 178 -11.28 6.32 -25.57
N SER A 179 -10.32 5.41 -25.37
CA SER A 179 -9.51 4.83 -26.45
C SER A 179 -10.17 3.60 -27.10
N GLY A 180 -11.44 3.33 -26.82
CA GLY A 180 -12.20 2.21 -27.41
C GLY A 180 -11.95 0.86 -26.76
N ILE A 181 -11.10 0.76 -25.73
CA ILE A 181 -10.72 -0.49 -25.07
C ILE A 181 -11.84 -0.95 -24.14
N ALA A 182 -12.20 -2.24 -24.21
CA ALA A 182 -13.11 -2.86 -23.26
C ALA A 182 -12.44 -2.98 -21.89
N VAL A 183 -13.03 -2.33 -20.88
CA VAL A 183 -12.49 -2.30 -19.50
C VAL A 183 -13.51 -2.81 -18.52
N ALA A 184 -13.16 -3.85 -17.76
CA ALA A 184 -13.86 -4.31 -16.57
C ALA A 184 -13.24 -3.68 -15.32
N THR A 185 -14.07 -3.15 -14.42
CA THR A 185 -13.64 -2.56 -13.13
C THR A 185 -14.02 -3.48 -11.96
N MET A 186 -13.01 -3.95 -11.22
CA MET A 186 -13.25 -4.82 -10.07
C MET A 186 -13.68 -4.05 -8.82
N PRO A 187 -14.52 -4.68 -7.98
CA PRO A 187 -15.10 -6.03 -8.08
C PRO A 187 -16.42 -6.11 -8.88
N ARG A 188 -16.98 -4.97 -9.29
CA ARG A 188 -18.34 -4.86 -9.89
C ARG A 188 -18.48 -5.69 -11.16
N ASP A 189 -17.50 -5.61 -12.06
CA ASP A 189 -17.58 -6.16 -13.42
C ASP A 189 -16.93 -7.56 -13.52
N TRP A 190 -17.06 -8.40 -12.46
CA TRP A 190 -16.40 -9.70 -12.37
C TRP A 190 -16.67 -10.59 -13.61
N ALA A 191 -17.92 -10.71 -14.04
CA ALA A 191 -18.29 -11.53 -15.21
C ALA A 191 -17.68 -10.99 -16.51
N ARG A 192 -17.59 -9.66 -16.66
CA ARG A 192 -16.92 -9.04 -17.81
C ARG A 192 -15.41 -9.24 -17.78
N ALA A 193 -14.80 -9.19 -16.58
CA ALA A 193 -13.38 -9.50 -16.42
C ALA A 193 -13.08 -10.94 -16.88
N ALA A 194 -13.94 -11.90 -16.52
CA ALA A 194 -13.84 -13.29 -16.95
C ALA A 194 -14.08 -13.48 -18.46
N ALA A 195 -14.79 -12.55 -19.11
CA ALA A 195 -15.03 -12.61 -20.56
C ALA A 195 -13.81 -12.19 -21.40
N GLY A 196 -12.90 -11.40 -20.83
CA GLY A 196 -11.69 -10.90 -21.49
C GLY A 196 -11.62 -9.38 -21.58
N GLY A 197 -10.53 -8.86 -22.12
CA GLY A 197 -10.20 -7.45 -22.21
C GLY A 197 -9.33 -6.95 -21.06
N MET A 198 -9.33 -5.64 -20.82
CA MET A 198 -8.53 -5.06 -19.74
C MET A 198 -9.30 -5.06 -18.41
N VAL A 199 -8.66 -5.53 -17.36
CA VAL A 199 -9.18 -5.47 -15.99
C VAL A 199 -8.43 -4.41 -15.21
N ILE A 200 -9.16 -3.46 -14.61
CA ILE A 200 -8.60 -2.41 -13.78
C ILE A 200 -9.22 -2.46 -12.39
N GLY A 201 -8.39 -2.40 -11.34
CA GLY A 201 -8.90 -2.38 -9.98
C GLY A 201 -7.84 -2.04 -8.94
N SER A 202 -8.26 -2.03 -7.68
CA SER A 202 -7.34 -1.88 -6.54
C SER A 202 -6.88 -3.26 -6.05
N ARG A 203 -6.32 -3.33 -4.84
CA ARG A 203 -5.75 -4.55 -4.23
C ARG A 203 -6.51 -5.84 -4.55
N ALA A 204 -7.82 -5.88 -4.34
CA ALA A 204 -8.62 -7.08 -4.57
C ALA A 204 -8.61 -7.57 -6.04
N ALA A 205 -8.34 -6.68 -7.00
CA ALA A 205 -8.25 -7.04 -8.41
C ALA A 205 -7.04 -7.91 -8.74
N ALA A 206 -6.08 -8.05 -7.84
CA ALA A 206 -4.98 -9.01 -7.99
C ALA A 206 -5.48 -10.46 -8.19
N LEU A 207 -6.68 -10.76 -7.66
CA LEU A 207 -7.38 -12.04 -7.79
C LEU A 207 -8.57 -11.98 -8.79
N ALA A 208 -8.58 -10.99 -9.69
CA ALA A 208 -9.63 -10.89 -10.70
C ALA A 208 -9.56 -12.03 -11.72
N PRO A 209 -10.70 -12.52 -12.23
CA PRO A 209 -10.70 -13.50 -13.31
C PRO A 209 -10.32 -12.80 -14.63
N VAL A 210 -9.11 -13.02 -15.10
CA VAL A 210 -8.66 -12.56 -16.43
C VAL A 210 -8.63 -13.77 -17.34
N ARG A 211 -9.34 -13.70 -18.48
CA ARG A 211 -9.57 -14.87 -19.34
C ARG A 211 -8.26 -15.46 -19.87
N ASP A 212 -7.42 -14.62 -20.46
CA ASP A 212 -6.15 -15.00 -21.08
C ASP A 212 -5.11 -13.91 -20.75
N LEU A 213 -4.58 -13.96 -19.52
CA LEU A 213 -3.66 -12.95 -19.00
C LEU A 213 -2.42 -12.82 -19.90
N ARG A 214 -2.17 -11.63 -20.44
CA ARG A 214 -1.04 -11.31 -21.34
C ARG A 214 -0.10 -10.25 -20.81
N ALA A 215 -0.53 -9.45 -19.86
CA ALA A 215 0.33 -8.46 -19.20
C ALA A 215 -0.22 -8.07 -17.84
N VAL A 216 0.67 -7.72 -16.92
CA VAL A 216 0.33 -7.15 -15.63
C VAL A 216 1.03 -5.80 -15.47
N VAL A 217 0.29 -4.78 -15.00
CA VAL A 217 0.82 -3.46 -14.67
C VAL A 217 0.35 -3.06 -13.28
N VAL A 218 1.28 -2.72 -12.40
CA VAL A 218 0.98 -2.15 -11.08
C VAL A 218 1.45 -0.70 -11.09
N LEU A 219 0.52 0.24 -10.97
CA LEU A 219 0.82 1.66 -10.88
C LEU A 219 0.93 2.06 -9.42
N ASP A 220 1.96 2.85 -9.11
CA ASP A 220 2.26 3.25 -7.72
C ASP A 220 2.52 2.07 -6.79
N GLU A 221 3.39 1.15 -7.22
CA GLU A 221 3.67 -0.08 -6.46
C GLU A 221 4.12 0.18 -5.02
N HIS A 222 4.67 1.39 -4.74
CA HIS A 222 5.08 1.84 -3.42
C HIS A 222 3.91 2.16 -2.47
N ASP A 223 2.67 2.24 -2.99
CA ASP A 223 1.52 2.67 -2.18
C ASP A 223 1.10 1.58 -1.18
N GLU A 224 1.00 1.95 0.10
CA GLU A 224 0.62 1.03 1.18
C GLU A 224 -0.79 0.43 1.01
N ALA A 225 -1.65 1.00 0.17
CA ALA A 225 -2.99 0.47 -0.10
C ALA A 225 -2.97 -0.93 -0.74
N TYR A 226 -1.84 -1.33 -1.32
CA TYR A 226 -1.67 -2.68 -1.86
C TYR A 226 -1.52 -3.77 -0.80
N GLN A 227 -1.20 -3.41 0.42
CA GLN A 227 -1.12 -4.37 1.52
C GLN A 227 -2.44 -4.46 2.29
N GLU A 228 -2.93 -5.68 2.55
CA GLU A 228 -4.08 -5.92 3.40
C GLU A 228 -3.73 -5.64 4.87
N GLU A 229 -4.62 -4.91 5.56
CA GLU A 229 -4.43 -4.58 6.98
C GLU A 229 -4.87 -5.71 7.91
N ARG A 230 -5.80 -6.53 7.46
CA ARG A 230 -6.30 -7.69 8.21
C ARG A 230 -5.44 -8.90 7.90
N ALA A 231 -5.24 -9.76 8.89
CA ALA A 231 -4.55 -11.04 8.66
C ALA A 231 -5.43 -11.97 7.79
N PRO A 232 -4.85 -12.60 6.76
CA PRO A 232 -3.46 -12.53 6.32
C PRO A 232 -3.13 -11.17 5.66
N THR A 233 -1.99 -10.60 6.02
CA THR A 233 -1.54 -9.27 5.58
C THR A 233 -0.86 -9.31 4.20
N TRP A 234 -1.54 -9.88 3.22
CA TRP A 234 -1.00 -10.07 1.88
C TRP A 234 -0.83 -8.76 1.10
N ASN A 235 0.17 -8.75 0.22
CA ASN A 235 0.45 -7.62 -0.66
C ASN A 235 0.08 -7.96 -2.11
N ALA A 236 -0.73 -7.08 -2.75
CA ALA A 236 -1.20 -7.30 -4.12
C ALA A 236 -0.08 -7.25 -5.16
N ARG A 237 0.95 -6.40 -4.94
CA ARG A 237 2.14 -6.34 -5.79
C ARG A 237 2.80 -7.70 -5.88
N ASP A 238 3.13 -8.29 -4.74
CA ASP A 238 3.85 -9.56 -4.67
C ASP A 238 3.00 -10.72 -5.22
N LEU A 239 1.69 -10.66 -4.95
CA LEU A 239 0.74 -11.65 -5.46
C LEU A 239 0.66 -11.62 -6.99
N VAL A 240 0.59 -10.43 -7.62
CA VAL A 240 0.50 -10.36 -9.09
C VAL A 240 1.85 -10.60 -9.78
N VAL A 241 2.97 -10.35 -9.12
CA VAL A 241 4.29 -10.77 -9.60
C VAL A 241 4.35 -12.29 -9.72
N GLU A 242 3.94 -13.00 -8.68
CA GLU A 242 3.86 -14.48 -8.73
C GLU A 242 2.85 -14.95 -9.77
N ARG A 243 1.70 -14.29 -9.89
CA ARG A 243 0.69 -14.60 -10.89
C ARG A 243 1.23 -14.46 -12.31
N ALA A 244 1.91 -13.35 -12.61
CA ALA A 244 2.52 -13.12 -13.92
C ALA A 244 3.63 -14.14 -14.23
N ARG A 245 4.46 -14.48 -13.24
CA ARG A 245 5.49 -15.51 -13.35
C ARG A 245 4.89 -16.87 -13.71
N ARG A 246 3.81 -17.28 -13.05
CA ARG A 246 3.09 -18.54 -13.37
C ARG A 246 2.49 -18.54 -14.76
N ALA A 247 1.94 -17.41 -15.19
CA ALA A 247 1.37 -17.25 -16.52
C ALA A 247 2.42 -17.07 -17.63
N GLY A 248 3.69 -16.84 -17.28
CA GLY A 248 4.76 -16.57 -18.26
C GLY A 248 4.58 -15.25 -19.01
N VAL A 249 4.02 -14.21 -18.35
CA VAL A 249 3.69 -12.93 -18.97
C VAL A 249 4.47 -11.77 -18.32
N PRO A 250 4.72 -10.68 -19.06
CA PRO A 250 5.42 -9.53 -18.51
C PRO A 250 4.64 -8.89 -17.37
N CYS A 251 5.37 -8.50 -16.32
CA CYS A 251 4.88 -7.76 -15.17
C CYS A 251 5.65 -6.45 -15.04
N VAL A 252 4.93 -5.33 -14.98
CA VAL A 252 5.52 -4.00 -14.80
C VAL A 252 5.07 -3.42 -13.47
N LEU A 253 6.04 -3.02 -12.64
CA LEU A 253 5.84 -2.29 -11.41
C LEU A 253 6.27 -0.85 -11.62
N ALA A 254 5.30 0.06 -11.76
CA ALA A 254 5.57 1.48 -12.01
C ALA A 254 5.45 2.30 -10.73
N SER A 255 6.43 3.13 -10.45
CA SER A 255 6.51 3.96 -9.24
C SER A 255 7.37 5.18 -9.47
N ALA A 256 7.02 6.32 -8.87
CA ALA A 256 7.92 7.46 -8.84
C ALA A 256 9.09 7.24 -7.86
N SER A 257 8.90 6.40 -6.84
CA SER A 257 9.92 6.00 -5.89
C SER A 257 9.80 4.49 -5.66
N PRO A 258 10.41 3.65 -6.51
CA PRO A 258 10.34 2.20 -6.37
C PRO A 258 10.84 1.72 -5.01
N THR A 259 10.10 0.76 -4.41
CA THR A 259 10.47 0.17 -3.12
C THR A 259 11.68 -0.75 -3.26
N LEU A 260 12.42 -0.95 -2.16
CA LEU A 260 13.55 -1.89 -2.16
C LEU A 260 13.09 -3.32 -2.46
N GLU A 261 11.91 -3.70 -2.02
CA GLU A 261 11.32 -5.01 -2.30
C GLU A 261 11.10 -5.21 -3.82
N ALA A 262 10.59 -4.19 -4.51
CA ALA A 262 10.47 -4.24 -5.97
C ALA A 262 11.84 -4.31 -6.64
N LEU A 263 12.77 -3.44 -6.22
CA LEU A 263 14.12 -3.36 -6.80
C LEU A 263 14.96 -4.63 -6.58
N ALA A 264 14.69 -5.38 -5.50
CA ALA A 264 15.38 -6.64 -5.23
C ALA A 264 15.01 -7.77 -6.22
N HIS A 265 13.86 -7.68 -6.87
CA HIS A 265 13.31 -8.76 -7.69
C HIS A 265 13.20 -8.44 -9.17
N GLY A 266 13.54 -7.22 -9.61
CA GLY A 266 13.30 -6.84 -10.98
C GLY A 266 14.33 -5.92 -11.62
N ARG A 267 14.26 -5.79 -12.94
CA ARG A 267 15.10 -4.90 -13.74
C ARG A 267 14.56 -3.47 -13.67
N LEU A 268 15.37 -2.52 -13.23
CA LEU A 268 15.00 -1.11 -13.18
C LEU A 268 15.14 -0.44 -14.55
N LEU A 269 14.06 0.19 -15.00
CA LEU A 269 14.03 1.09 -16.15
C LEU A 269 13.77 2.52 -15.67
N VAL A 270 14.63 3.45 -16.05
CA VAL A 270 14.54 4.85 -15.63
C VAL A 270 14.38 5.76 -16.86
N PRO A 271 13.64 6.88 -16.72
CA PRO A 271 13.59 7.90 -17.76
C PRO A 271 14.95 8.62 -17.89
N SER A 272 15.10 9.40 -18.95
CA SER A 272 16.22 10.32 -19.03
C SER A 272 16.19 11.32 -17.86
N ARG A 273 17.35 11.87 -17.52
CA ARG A 273 17.46 12.87 -16.44
C ARG A 273 16.60 14.12 -16.69
N ALA A 274 16.40 14.48 -17.94
CA ALA A 274 15.54 15.59 -18.34
C ALA A 274 14.07 15.30 -18.10
N GLU A 275 13.60 14.11 -18.48
CA GLU A 275 12.23 13.65 -18.24
C GLU A 275 11.93 13.51 -16.74
N GLU A 276 12.86 12.91 -15.99
CA GLU A 276 12.76 12.81 -14.53
C GLU A 276 12.52 14.19 -13.93
N ARG A 277 13.41 15.15 -14.23
CA ARG A 277 13.36 16.51 -13.69
C ARG A 277 12.09 17.27 -14.10
N THR A 278 11.60 17.07 -15.32
CA THR A 278 10.39 17.69 -15.83
C THR A 278 9.15 17.17 -15.13
N GLY A 279 9.13 15.90 -14.76
CA GLY A 279 8.01 15.23 -14.09
C GLY A 279 7.86 15.57 -12.60
N TRP A 280 8.79 16.36 -12.01
CA TRP A 280 8.69 16.85 -10.64
C TRP A 280 8.36 18.35 -10.61
N PRO A 281 7.61 18.85 -9.59
CA PRO A 281 7.42 20.27 -9.39
C PRO A 281 8.70 20.97 -8.91
N VAL A 282 8.63 22.28 -8.74
CA VAL A 282 9.65 23.03 -8.02
C VAL A 282 9.51 22.75 -6.52
N VAL A 283 10.62 22.48 -5.84
CA VAL A 283 10.65 22.18 -4.41
C VAL A 283 11.39 23.28 -3.66
N ASP A 284 10.75 23.80 -2.59
CA ASP A 284 11.31 24.82 -1.70
C ASP A 284 11.39 24.26 -0.29
N LEU A 285 12.56 24.27 0.31
CA LEU A 285 12.72 23.95 1.72
C LEU A 285 12.75 25.24 2.55
N LEU A 286 11.87 25.33 3.54
CA LEU A 286 11.88 26.36 4.55
C LEU A 286 12.65 25.85 5.77
N ASP A 287 13.93 26.20 5.86
CA ASP A 287 14.80 25.81 6.97
C ASP A 287 14.39 26.56 8.24
N ARG A 288 13.79 25.83 9.17
CA ARG A 288 13.28 26.35 10.44
C ARG A 288 14.35 26.47 11.54
N ARG A 289 15.56 26.01 11.30
CA ARG A 289 16.70 26.26 12.22
C ARG A 289 17.05 27.76 12.26
N LEU A 290 16.69 28.47 11.17
CA LEU A 290 16.91 29.89 11.02
C LEU A 290 15.78 30.78 11.60
N ASP A 291 14.68 30.17 12.04
CA ASP A 291 13.56 30.90 12.65
C ASP A 291 13.85 31.23 14.09
N ASP A 292 13.37 32.40 14.57
CA ASP A 292 13.41 32.75 15.98
C ASP A 292 12.53 31.79 16.80
N PRO A 293 13.10 30.98 17.71
CA PRO A 293 12.35 29.99 18.46
C PRO A 293 11.23 30.56 19.34
N VAL A 294 11.38 31.79 19.77
CA VAL A 294 10.41 32.47 20.67
C VAL A 294 9.21 33.01 19.87
N ARG A 295 9.45 33.48 18.66
CA ARG A 295 8.44 34.14 17.82
C ARG A 295 7.77 33.23 16.80
N SER A 296 8.43 32.17 16.38
CA SER A 296 7.90 31.24 15.38
C SER A 296 7.25 30.02 16.03
N GLY A 297 5.91 30.03 16.11
CA GLY A 297 5.10 28.85 16.48
C GLY A 297 5.25 27.69 15.51
N LEU A 298 4.15 27.13 15.04
CA LEU A 298 4.15 26.08 14.00
C LEU A 298 4.60 26.62 12.63
N PHE A 299 4.43 27.91 12.36
CA PHE A 299 4.62 28.52 11.06
C PHE A 299 5.89 29.36 11.00
N SER A 300 6.71 29.12 9.98
CA SER A 300 7.81 30.01 9.64
C SER A 300 7.26 31.35 9.12
N PRO A 301 7.85 32.51 9.48
CA PRO A 301 7.51 33.78 8.86
C PRO A 301 7.63 33.76 7.32
N LYS A 302 8.52 32.92 6.78
CA LYS A 302 8.72 32.74 5.33
C LYS A 302 7.53 32.06 4.64
N LEU A 303 6.60 31.49 5.41
CA LEU A 303 5.40 30.86 4.86
C LEU A 303 4.33 31.88 4.46
N VAL A 304 4.32 33.08 5.08
CA VAL A 304 3.28 34.11 4.81
C VAL A 304 3.15 34.45 3.33
N PRO A 305 4.21 34.78 2.59
CA PRO A 305 4.09 35.05 1.14
C PRO A 305 3.65 33.81 0.34
N VAL A 306 3.98 32.61 0.79
CA VAL A 306 3.55 31.36 0.16
C VAL A 306 2.04 31.18 0.32
N LEU A 307 1.47 31.46 1.49
CA LEU A 307 0.03 31.32 1.77
C LEU A 307 -0.81 32.41 1.11
N ARG A 308 -0.30 33.65 1.08
CA ARG A 308 -1.01 34.78 0.48
C ARG A 308 -1.09 34.66 -1.03
N GLY A 309 -0.02 34.24 -1.72
CA GLY A 309 0.04 34.00 -3.16
C GLY A 309 -0.54 35.13 -4.02
N GLU A 310 -0.32 35.06 -5.32
CA GLU A 310 -1.01 35.93 -6.27
C GLU A 310 -2.29 35.27 -6.76
N GLY A 311 -3.40 36.02 -6.90
CA GLY A 311 -4.57 35.60 -7.64
C GLY A 311 -5.51 34.57 -7.00
N GLY A 312 -5.40 34.26 -5.71
CA GLY A 312 -6.33 33.32 -5.07
C GLY A 312 -6.08 31.84 -5.40
N ASP A 313 -4.90 31.52 -5.89
CA ASP A 313 -4.49 30.15 -6.23
C ASP A 313 -4.70 29.15 -5.07
N PRO A 314 -5.15 27.91 -5.37
CA PRO A 314 -5.40 26.92 -4.35
C PRO A 314 -4.09 26.42 -3.71
N VAL A 315 -4.06 26.45 -2.36
CA VAL A 315 -2.95 25.99 -1.50
C VAL A 315 -3.43 24.87 -0.59
N VAL A 316 -2.68 23.80 -0.53
CA VAL A 316 -2.97 22.66 0.36
C VAL A 316 -1.91 22.61 1.45
N CYS A 317 -2.33 22.75 2.69
CA CYS A 317 -1.47 22.63 3.87
C CYS A 317 -1.65 21.23 4.48
N VAL A 318 -0.55 20.49 4.59
CA VAL A 318 -0.53 19.16 5.18
C VAL A 318 0.06 19.26 6.58
N LEU A 319 -0.74 18.85 7.58
CA LEU A 319 -0.32 18.67 8.95
C LEU A 319 -0.53 17.22 9.33
N ASN A 320 0.51 16.42 9.25
CA ASN A 320 0.39 15.00 9.58
C ASN A 320 0.38 14.79 11.09
N ARG A 321 -0.68 14.12 11.58
CA ARG A 321 -0.88 13.81 12.99
C ARG A 321 -0.73 12.33 13.33
N LYS A 322 -0.37 11.53 12.36
CA LYS A 322 -0.19 10.09 12.54
C LYS A 322 1.16 9.78 13.19
N GLY A 323 1.26 10.02 14.45
CA GLY A 323 2.36 9.54 15.25
C GLY A 323 2.09 9.86 16.72
N ARG A 324 2.23 8.88 17.60
CA ARG A 324 2.24 9.08 19.06
C ARG A 324 3.47 9.90 19.52
N SER A 325 4.46 10.11 18.64
CA SER A 325 5.64 10.91 18.92
C SER A 325 5.27 12.38 18.98
N ARG A 326 5.21 12.92 20.18
CA ARG A 326 5.16 14.33 20.45
C ARG A 326 6.54 14.90 20.13
N LEU A 327 6.67 15.68 19.06
CA LEU A 327 7.91 16.42 18.83
C LEU A 327 8.02 17.50 19.88
N LEU A 328 9.03 17.37 20.70
CA LEU A 328 9.38 18.34 21.74
C LEU A 328 10.53 19.19 21.22
N ALA A 329 10.31 20.50 21.06
CA ALA A 329 11.35 21.44 20.71
C ALA A 329 11.72 22.28 21.92
N CYS A 330 13.00 22.49 22.14
CA CYS A 330 13.51 23.34 23.19
C CYS A 330 13.00 24.79 23.03
N ASP A 331 12.49 25.39 24.10
CA ASP A 331 12.03 26.79 24.08
C ASP A 331 13.19 27.77 23.91
N GLY A 332 14.40 27.40 24.32
CA GLY A 332 15.57 28.26 24.23
C GLY A 332 16.21 28.33 22.86
N CYS A 333 16.49 27.18 22.24
CA CYS A 333 17.22 27.12 20.98
C CYS A 333 16.43 26.46 19.80
N GLY A 334 15.24 25.94 20.09
CA GLY A 334 14.40 25.29 19.07
C GLY A 334 14.84 23.89 18.63
N GLU A 335 15.93 23.35 19.22
CA GLU A 335 16.41 22.00 18.90
C GLU A 335 15.41 20.95 19.36
N LEU A 336 15.28 19.85 18.59
CA LEU A 336 14.39 18.75 18.92
C LEU A 336 15.01 17.84 19.97
N ALA A 337 14.22 17.43 20.97
CA ALA A 337 14.63 16.39 21.92
C ALA A 337 14.74 15.05 21.20
N ARG A 338 15.94 14.53 21.03
CA ARG A 338 16.24 13.25 20.39
C ARG A 338 17.00 12.32 21.32
N CYS A 339 16.80 11.02 21.13
CA CYS A 339 17.67 10.02 21.71
C CYS A 339 19.05 10.09 21.03
N GLU A 340 20.12 10.12 21.79
CA GLU A 340 21.48 10.20 21.24
C GLU A 340 21.86 8.95 20.44
N GLU A 341 21.43 7.78 20.88
CA GLU A 341 21.74 6.51 20.26
C GLU A 341 20.82 6.19 19.08
N HIS A 342 19.50 6.25 19.30
CA HIS A 342 18.53 5.86 18.26
C HIS A 342 18.16 7.02 17.32
N ARG A 343 18.56 8.26 17.61
CA ARG A 343 18.25 9.47 16.81
C ARG A 343 16.76 9.76 16.62
N VAL A 344 15.88 9.03 17.30
CA VAL A 344 14.42 9.25 17.26
C VAL A 344 14.00 10.35 18.22
N PRO A 345 12.85 11.03 17.97
CA PRO A 345 12.29 11.99 18.89
C PRO A 345 11.96 11.35 20.24
N MET A 346 12.37 11.99 21.33
CA MET A 346 12.00 11.58 22.66
C MET A 346 10.60 12.06 23.03
N VAL A 347 9.95 11.34 23.94
CA VAL A 347 8.64 11.71 24.49
C VAL A 347 8.81 12.09 25.97
N GLN A 348 8.05 13.10 26.42
CA GLN A 348 7.98 13.45 27.82
C GLN A 348 6.95 12.57 28.50
N ASP A 349 7.35 11.90 29.58
CA ASP A 349 6.49 11.04 30.37
C ASP A 349 5.76 11.80 31.50
N VAL A 350 4.98 11.07 32.29
CA VAL A 350 4.22 11.62 33.43
C VAL A 350 5.11 12.06 34.60
N ASP A 351 6.34 11.52 34.65
CA ASP A 351 7.34 11.85 35.69
C ASP A 351 8.28 13.00 35.26
N ASP A 352 7.89 13.73 34.24
CA ASP A 352 8.62 14.88 33.69
C ASP A 352 10.04 14.52 33.21
N ARG A 353 10.19 13.34 32.56
CA ARG A 353 11.43 12.89 31.95
C ARG A 353 11.28 12.71 30.44
N LEU A 354 12.37 12.88 29.71
CA LEU A 354 12.45 12.52 28.30
C LEU A 354 12.79 11.03 28.19
N ARG A 355 11.97 10.25 27.44
CA ARG A 355 12.20 8.82 27.17
C ARG A 355 12.30 8.55 25.67
N CYS A 356 13.14 7.60 25.35
CA CYS A 356 13.22 7.07 24.00
C CYS A 356 12.02 6.13 23.73
N PRO A 357 11.26 6.30 22.63
CA PRO A 357 10.15 5.40 22.30
C PRO A 357 10.61 4.01 21.84
N LEU A 358 11.90 3.82 21.58
CA LEU A 358 12.48 2.54 21.14
C LEU A 358 13.14 1.77 22.28
N ASP A 359 13.52 2.46 23.36
CA ASP A 359 14.23 1.84 24.49
C ASP A 359 13.91 2.61 25.77
N ASP A 360 13.27 1.94 26.73
CA ASP A 360 12.84 2.55 27.99
C ASP A 360 14.02 2.88 28.92
N ASP A 361 15.18 2.21 28.74
CA ASP A 361 16.40 2.48 29.51
C ASP A 361 17.08 3.80 29.09
N HIS A 362 16.76 4.29 27.89
CA HIS A 362 17.25 5.57 27.37
C HIS A 362 16.35 6.74 27.81
N GLY A 363 16.32 6.97 29.11
CA GLY A 363 15.61 8.09 29.74
C GLY A 363 16.58 9.13 30.30
N ARG A 364 16.24 10.45 30.12
CA ARG A 364 17.04 11.54 30.69
C ARG A 364 16.15 12.65 31.26
N PRO A 365 16.68 13.54 32.11
CA PRO A 365 15.97 14.73 32.58
C PRO A 365 15.53 15.62 31.40
N VAL A 366 14.53 16.47 31.65
CA VAL A 366 14.04 17.45 30.65
C VAL A 366 15.06 18.60 30.58
N VAL A 367 16.20 18.33 29.91
CA VAL A 367 17.28 19.31 29.67
C VAL A 367 17.67 19.23 28.20
N CYS A 368 17.83 20.38 27.59
CA CYS A 368 18.27 20.48 26.19
C CYS A 368 19.78 20.23 26.09
N ASP A 369 20.18 19.27 25.27
CA ASP A 369 21.59 18.92 25.06
C ASP A 369 22.40 20.06 24.41
N SER A 370 21.72 20.91 23.62
CA SER A 370 22.37 22.00 22.88
C SER A 370 22.55 23.28 23.69
N CYS A 371 21.60 23.63 24.57
CA CYS A 371 21.63 24.92 25.26
C CYS A 371 21.36 24.87 26.79
N GLY A 372 21.12 23.68 27.34
CA GLY A 372 20.86 23.49 28.77
C GLY A 372 19.49 23.97 29.28
N ALA A 373 18.62 24.48 28.43
CA ALA A 373 17.29 24.91 28.84
C ALA A 373 16.43 23.70 29.26
N THR A 374 15.57 23.91 30.29
CA THR A 374 14.72 22.86 30.87
C THR A 374 13.28 22.92 30.41
N ARG A 375 12.95 23.81 29.48
CA ARG A 375 11.60 23.97 28.96
C ARG A 375 11.55 23.50 27.50
N PHE A 376 10.62 22.55 27.25
CA PHE A 376 10.30 22.08 25.93
C PHE A 376 8.84 22.38 25.63
N ARG A 377 8.57 22.84 24.44
CA ARG A 377 7.21 22.99 23.94
C ARG A 377 6.84 21.79 23.05
N ASN A 378 5.61 21.32 23.24
CA ASN A 378 5.03 20.38 22.34
C ASN A 378 4.61 21.11 21.06
N LEU A 379 5.15 20.72 19.90
CA LEU A 379 4.83 21.32 18.61
C LEU A 379 3.40 21.00 18.13
N ARG A 380 2.55 20.39 18.96
CA ARG A 380 1.16 20.07 18.64
C ARG A 380 0.24 21.27 18.82
N ALA A 381 -0.27 21.78 17.70
CA ALA A 381 -1.51 22.55 17.68
C ALA A 381 -2.69 21.66 17.26
N GLY A 382 -3.89 21.86 17.79
CA GLY A 382 -5.12 21.24 17.28
C GLY A 382 -5.40 21.69 15.83
N VAL A 383 -5.97 20.86 14.92
CA VAL A 383 -6.23 21.26 13.51
C VAL A 383 -7.09 22.53 13.47
N SER A 384 -8.10 22.64 14.32
CA SER A 384 -8.96 23.82 14.38
C SER A 384 -8.16 25.09 14.73
N ARG A 385 -7.25 25.04 15.69
CA ARG A 385 -6.37 26.16 16.03
C ARG A 385 -5.39 26.47 14.88
N VAL A 386 -4.86 25.43 14.23
CA VAL A 386 -4.02 25.58 13.03
C VAL A 386 -4.79 26.24 11.90
N ARG A 387 -6.06 25.90 11.70
CA ARG A 387 -6.92 26.53 10.72
C ARG A 387 -7.07 28.03 10.97
N GLU A 388 -7.39 28.44 12.19
CA GLU A 388 -7.54 29.86 12.58
C GLU A 388 -6.23 30.65 12.38
N GLU A 389 -5.09 30.08 12.81
CA GLU A 389 -3.78 30.68 12.60
C GLU A 389 -3.43 30.79 11.10
N LEU A 390 -3.77 29.77 10.29
CA LEU A 390 -3.59 29.81 8.83
C LEU A 390 -4.48 30.88 8.17
N GLU A 391 -5.73 31.04 8.62
CA GLU A 391 -6.64 32.09 8.12
C GLU A 391 -6.04 33.48 8.37
N ALA A 392 -5.52 33.71 9.57
CA ALA A 392 -4.87 34.98 9.91
C ALA A 392 -3.61 35.24 9.06
N LEU A 393 -2.79 34.21 8.83
CA LEU A 393 -1.58 34.33 8.00
C LEU A 393 -1.89 34.49 6.51
N ALA A 394 -2.86 33.73 5.99
CA ALA A 394 -3.24 33.75 4.60
C ALA A 394 -4.08 34.99 4.21
N GLY A 395 -4.80 35.58 5.19
CA GLY A 395 -5.74 36.67 4.95
C GLY A 395 -6.97 36.27 4.12
N ARG A 396 -7.31 34.97 4.11
CA ARG A 396 -8.42 34.37 3.35
C ARG A 396 -8.91 33.09 4.01
N PRO A 397 -10.18 32.66 3.77
CA PRO A 397 -10.77 31.50 4.40
C PRO A 397 -9.98 30.23 4.18
N VAL A 398 -9.84 29.42 5.26
CA VAL A 398 -9.19 28.12 5.25
C VAL A 398 -10.21 27.02 5.53
N LEU A 399 -10.32 26.07 4.62
CA LEU A 399 -11.18 24.88 4.78
C LEU A 399 -10.40 23.72 5.40
N GLU A 400 -10.88 23.25 6.55
CA GLU A 400 -10.38 22.00 7.13
C GLU A 400 -10.96 20.80 6.34
N VAL A 401 -10.07 19.93 5.85
CA VAL A 401 -10.44 18.75 5.07
C VAL A 401 -10.36 17.52 5.94
N THR A 402 -11.52 16.94 6.24
CA THR A 402 -11.67 15.68 6.99
C THR A 402 -12.25 14.59 6.07
N ALA A 403 -12.40 13.38 6.58
CA ALA A 403 -13.06 12.29 5.85
C ALA A 403 -14.52 12.64 5.47
N GLU A 404 -15.17 13.50 6.23
CA GLU A 404 -16.59 13.88 6.12
C GLU A 404 -16.80 15.14 5.25
N THR A 405 -15.73 15.85 4.87
CA THR A 405 -15.83 17.08 4.05
C THR A 405 -16.49 16.77 2.70
N ASP A 406 -17.51 17.55 2.33
CA ASP A 406 -18.21 17.38 1.05
C ASP A 406 -17.27 17.61 -0.14
N ALA A 407 -17.36 16.75 -1.16
CA ALA A 407 -16.53 16.84 -2.35
C ALA A 407 -16.79 18.13 -3.15
N GLY A 408 -18.01 18.63 -3.18
CA GLY A 408 -18.37 19.88 -3.86
C GLY A 408 -17.65 21.11 -3.28
N LEU A 409 -17.37 21.11 -1.98
CA LEU A 409 -16.59 22.17 -1.32
C LEU A 409 -15.10 22.13 -1.72
N LEU A 410 -14.59 20.96 -2.09
CA LEU A 410 -13.20 20.79 -2.51
C LEU A 410 -12.97 21.24 -3.96
N ASP A 411 -13.98 21.08 -4.82
CA ASP A 411 -13.88 21.33 -6.26
C ASP A 411 -14.41 22.71 -6.70
N GLY A 412 -15.36 23.32 -5.96
CA GLY A 412 -16.05 24.53 -6.42
C GLY A 412 -16.34 25.59 -5.35
N GLY A 413 -16.17 25.30 -4.08
CA GLY A 413 -16.54 26.23 -3.02
C GLY A 413 -15.42 27.23 -2.71
N GLY A 414 -15.60 28.50 -2.93
CA GLY A 414 -14.88 29.71 -2.55
C GLY A 414 -13.60 29.69 -1.69
N ALA A 415 -13.24 28.54 -1.08
CA ALA A 415 -12.01 28.38 -0.33
C ALA A 415 -10.83 28.09 -1.28
N SER A 416 -9.75 28.80 -1.08
CA SER A 416 -8.52 28.63 -1.83
C SER A 416 -7.36 28.10 -0.97
N VAL A 417 -7.54 27.96 0.34
CA VAL A 417 -6.59 27.35 1.26
C VAL A 417 -7.27 26.17 1.95
N PHE A 418 -6.62 25.02 1.92
CA PHE A 418 -7.10 23.78 2.51
C PHE A 418 -6.08 23.29 3.54
N VAL A 419 -6.56 22.77 4.68
CA VAL A 419 -5.69 22.16 5.70
C VAL A 419 -6.24 20.81 6.11
N GLY A 420 -5.36 19.84 6.29
CA GLY A 420 -5.73 18.50 6.74
C GLY A 420 -4.51 17.61 6.98
N THR A 421 -4.78 16.37 7.36
CA THR A 421 -3.75 15.33 7.42
C THR A 421 -3.35 14.89 6.00
N GLU A 422 -2.49 13.90 5.84
CA GLU A 422 -2.15 13.31 4.53
C GLU A 422 -3.40 12.94 3.70
N ALA A 423 -4.55 12.70 4.35
CA ALA A 423 -5.82 12.42 3.68
C ALA A 423 -6.24 13.55 2.74
N VAL A 424 -5.85 14.81 3.00
CA VAL A 424 -6.14 15.94 2.11
C VAL A 424 -5.58 15.73 0.70
N LEU A 425 -4.40 15.08 0.59
CA LEU A 425 -3.73 14.78 -0.67
C LEU A 425 -4.50 13.75 -1.52
N HIS A 426 -5.37 12.96 -0.90
CA HIS A 426 -6.26 12.01 -1.60
C HIS A 426 -7.61 12.60 -1.97
N ARG A 427 -8.07 13.56 -1.16
CA ARG A 427 -9.41 14.15 -1.28
C ARG A 427 -9.47 15.21 -2.39
N ILE A 428 -8.40 15.99 -2.54
CA ILE A 428 -8.31 17.01 -3.59
C ILE A 428 -7.97 16.33 -4.92
N GLN A 429 -8.86 16.52 -5.91
CA GLN A 429 -8.75 15.87 -7.23
C GLN A 429 -8.32 16.85 -8.34
N ARG A 430 -8.28 18.15 -8.04
CA ARG A 430 -7.84 19.20 -8.97
C ARG A 430 -6.37 19.55 -8.75
N ARG A 431 -5.76 20.17 -9.75
CA ARG A 431 -4.44 20.77 -9.60
C ARG A 431 -4.46 21.91 -8.59
N VAL A 432 -3.39 22.03 -7.84
CA VAL A 432 -3.18 23.11 -6.89
C VAL A 432 -1.88 23.83 -7.21
N ALA A 433 -1.78 25.11 -6.82
CA ALA A 433 -0.57 25.88 -7.09
C ALA A 433 0.53 25.56 -6.08
N ARG A 434 0.15 25.25 -4.83
CA ARG A 434 1.11 24.97 -3.77
C ARG A 434 0.62 23.84 -2.88
N VAL A 435 1.54 22.96 -2.49
CA VAL A 435 1.36 22.02 -1.38
C VAL A 435 2.42 22.33 -0.34
N VAL A 436 2.00 22.53 0.91
CA VAL A 436 2.85 22.94 2.02
C VAL A 436 2.79 21.88 3.11
N PHE A 437 3.90 21.24 3.41
CA PHE A 437 4.04 20.43 4.62
C PHE A 437 4.44 21.33 5.79
N LEU A 438 3.55 21.42 6.77
CA LEU A 438 3.73 22.30 7.94
C LEU A 438 4.67 21.71 8.98
N GLU A 439 4.73 20.39 9.07
CA GLU A 439 5.55 19.66 10.03
C GLU A 439 5.96 18.31 9.41
N PHE A 440 7.05 18.33 8.64
CA PHE A 440 7.48 17.13 7.91
C PHE A 440 8.49 16.28 8.67
N ASP A 441 9.18 16.85 9.67
CA ASP A 441 10.21 16.17 10.45
C ASP A 441 9.67 14.91 11.16
N GLN A 442 8.37 14.87 11.49
CA GLN A 442 7.73 13.69 12.08
C GLN A 442 7.76 12.47 11.16
N GLU A 443 7.69 12.69 9.85
CA GLU A 443 7.78 11.61 8.86
C GLU A 443 9.23 11.17 8.66
N LEU A 444 10.15 12.12 8.62
CA LEU A 444 11.58 11.86 8.46
C LEU A 444 12.19 11.10 9.64
N LEU A 445 11.74 11.42 10.85
CA LEU A 445 12.28 10.90 12.12
C LEU A 445 11.40 9.81 12.73
N ALA A 446 10.43 9.30 11.98
CA ALA A 446 9.55 8.25 12.50
C ALA A 446 10.33 6.96 12.79
N PRO A 447 10.17 6.35 13.99
CA PRO A 447 10.86 5.11 14.34
C PRO A 447 10.23 3.89 13.63
N ARG A 448 10.36 3.85 12.33
CA ARG A 448 9.77 2.81 11.46
C ARG A 448 10.79 2.40 10.41
N MET A 449 10.85 1.11 10.12
CA MET A 449 11.75 0.54 9.13
C MET A 449 11.69 1.25 7.76
N ARG A 450 10.49 1.65 7.32
CA ARG A 450 10.23 2.26 6.00
C ARG A 450 10.01 3.78 6.07
N ALA A 451 10.54 4.47 7.07
CA ALA A 451 10.26 5.90 7.26
C ALA A 451 10.65 6.76 6.05
N SER A 452 11.86 6.58 5.50
CA SER A 452 12.34 7.32 4.33
C SER A 452 11.50 7.06 3.08
N GLU A 453 11.11 5.79 2.82
CA GLU A 453 10.23 5.44 1.70
C GLU A 453 8.83 6.04 1.85
N GLN A 454 8.26 5.98 3.06
CA GLN A 454 6.93 6.55 3.35
C GLN A 454 6.94 8.08 3.26
N ALA A 455 7.97 8.73 3.76
CA ALA A 455 8.15 10.18 3.60
C ALA A 455 8.25 10.57 2.12
N MET A 456 9.05 9.85 1.33
CA MET A 456 9.14 10.07 -0.11
C MET A 456 7.80 9.85 -0.82
N ALA A 457 7.04 8.82 -0.46
CA ALA A 457 5.71 8.55 -1.02
C ALA A 457 4.72 9.71 -0.79
N LEU A 458 4.78 10.38 0.36
CA LEU A 458 3.99 11.59 0.64
C LEU A 458 4.39 12.76 -0.26
N LEU A 459 5.70 12.97 -0.48
CA LEU A 459 6.20 14.02 -1.38
C LEU A 459 5.84 13.73 -2.85
N VAL A 460 5.89 12.48 -3.28
CA VAL A 460 5.42 12.02 -4.60
C VAL A 460 3.94 12.34 -4.78
N ARG A 461 3.11 12.02 -3.78
CA ARG A 461 1.66 12.27 -3.84
C ARG A 461 1.34 13.76 -3.92
N ALA A 462 2.02 14.59 -3.12
CA ALA A 462 1.92 16.04 -3.19
C ALA A 462 2.35 16.57 -4.57
N SER A 463 3.44 16.04 -5.13
CA SER A 463 3.94 16.42 -6.44
C SER A 463 2.95 16.18 -7.57
N ARG A 464 2.12 15.13 -7.47
CA ARG A 464 1.05 14.86 -8.46
C ARG A 464 -0.03 15.93 -8.49
N LEU A 465 -0.39 16.48 -7.34
CA LEU A 465 -1.37 17.58 -7.27
C LEU A 465 -0.84 18.87 -7.90
N LEU A 466 0.48 19.04 -7.89
CA LEU A 466 1.16 20.21 -8.43
C LEU A 466 1.38 20.10 -9.95
N GLY A 467 1.55 18.89 -10.46
CA GLY A 467 1.86 18.62 -11.86
C GLY A 467 3.34 18.81 -12.21
N PRO A 468 3.68 18.79 -13.51
CA PRO A 468 5.05 18.89 -13.96
C PRO A 468 5.63 20.29 -13.71
N ARG A 469 6.96 20.40 -13.73
CA ARG A 469 7.70 21.64 -13.50
C ARG A 469 7.23 22.81 -14.37
N SER A 470 6.85 22.51 -15.62
CA SER A 470 6.36 23.51 -16.58
C SER A 470 5.06 24.22 -16.17
N VAL A 471 4.29 23.63 -15.26
CA VAL A 471 3.05 24.23 -14.74
C VAL A 471 3.34 25.28 -13.66
N GLY A 472 4.54 25.27 -13.06
CA GLY A 472 4.93 26.23 -12.03
C GLY A 472 4.42 25.92 -10.62
N GLY A 473 3.81 24.74 -10.40
CA GLY A 473 3.41 24.30 -9.07
C GLY A 473 4.61 24.15 -8.12
N ARG A 474 4.43 24.48 -6.83
CA ARG A 474 5.51 24.48 -5.84
C ARG A 474 5.20 23.57 -4.65
N LEU A 475 6.13 22.67 -4.35
CA LEU A 475 6.14 21.86 -3.15
C LEU A 475 6.96 22.57 -2.08
N VAL A 476 6.34 22.95 -0.98
CA VAL A 476 6.99 23.69 0.10
C VAL A 476 7.06 22.80 1.33
N VAL A 477 8.23 22.61 1.89
CA VAL A 477 8.43 21.76 3.07
C VAL A 477 9.09 22.57 4.17
N GLN A 478 8.38 22.76 5.29
CA GLN A 478 8.98 23.29 6.52
C GLN A 478 9.70 22.18 7.26
N THR A 479 10.98 22.38 7.59
CA THR A 479 11.80 21.35 8.23
C THR A 479 12.93 21.95 9.07
N ARG A 480 13.34 21.24 10.12
CA ARG A 480 14.59 21.44 10.85
C ARG A 480 15.69 20.45 10.41
N GLN A 481 15.37 19.64 9.42
CA GLN A 481 16.23 18.59 8.85
C GLN A 481 16.46 18.79 7.34
N PRO A 482 16.87 20.00 6.87
CA PRO A 482 16.97 20.26 5.43
C PRO A 482 17.99 19.35 4.73
N ASP A 483 18.97 18.83 5.49
CA ASP A 483 20.02 17.96 4.96
C ASP A 483 19.64 16.47 4.93
N HIS A 484 18.42 16.12 5.37
CA HIS A 484 17.93 14.74 5.36
C HIS A 484 17.88 14.16 3.95
N GLU A 485 18.31 12.90 3.77
CA GLU A 485 18.43 12.19 2.49
C GLU A 485 17.18 12.31 1.61
N VAL A 486 15.97 12.15 2.19
CA VAL A 486 14.68 12.26 1.49
C VAL A 486 14.49 13.65 0.87
N LEU A 487 14.81 14.71 1.62
CA LEU A 487 14.67 16.09 1.15
C LEU A 487 15.70 16.42 0.09
N GLN A 488 16.91 15.92 0.22
CA GLN A 488 17.96 16.08 -0.79
C GLN A 488 17.61 15.34 -2.09
N ALA A 489 17.02 14.14 -1.99
CA ALA A 489 16.57 13.38 -3.14
C ALA A 489 15.44 14.11 -3.91
N VAL A 490 14.43 14.66 -3.20
CA VAL A 490 13.32 15.37 -3.84
C VAL A 490 13.75 16.71 -4.43
N LEU A 491 14.64 17.47 -3.77
CA LEU A 491 15.22 18.70 -4.30
C LEU A 491 15.91 18.48 -5.66
N GLN A 492 16.57 17.35 -5.76
CA GLN A 492 17.26 16.97 -6.99
C GLN A 492 16.35 16.25 -7.99
N SER A 493 15.07 16.01 -7.65
CA SER A 493 14.17 15.19 -8.47
C SER A 493 14.80 13.84 -8.80
N ASP A 494 15.36 13.16 -7.79
CA ASP A 494 16.06 11.88 -7.96
C ASP A 494 15.83 10.96 -6.74
N PRO A 495 14.71 10.26 -6.68
CA PRO A 495 14.40 9.35 -5.59
C PRO A 495 15.34 8.13 -5.52
N GLY A 496 16.05 7.84 -6.63
CA GLY A 496 17.02 6.76 -6.66
C GLY A 496 18.21 6.97 -5.70
N ARG A 497 18.44 8.19 -5.24
CA ARG A 497 19.48 8.51 -4.24
C ARG A 497 19.24 7.88 -2.86
N LEU A 498 17.98 7.53 -2.55
CA LEU A 498 17.64 6.85 -1.29
C LEU A 498 18.05 5.36 -1.29
N VAL A 499 18.18 4.76 -2.47
CA VAL A 499 18.32 3.30 -2.60
C VAL A 499 19.60 2.76 -1.95
N PRO A 500 20.80 3.35 -2.17
CA PRO A 500 22.03 2.81 -1.59
C PRO A 500 22.02 2.78 -0.07
N GLU A 501 21.71 3.91 0.57
CA GLU A 501 21.74 4.04 2.03
C GLU A 501 20.66 3.17 2.70
N GLU A 502 19.46 3.11 2.10
CA GLU A 502 18.37 2.27 2.59
C GLU A 502 18.72 0.78 2.45
N LYS A 503 19.33 0.39 1.33
CA LYS A 503 19.82 -0.97 1.08
C LYS A 503 20.85 -1.39 2.12
N ASP A 504 21.85 -0.56 2.36
CA ASP A 504 22.93 -0.86 3.31
C ASP A 504 22.38 -0.97 4.74
N ARG A 505 21.51 -0.04 5.14
CA ARG A 505 20.83 -0.04 6.44
C ARG A 505 20.01 -1.32 6.66
N ARG A 506 19.12 -1.68 5.70
CA ARG A 506 18.28 -2.88 5.84
C ARG A 506 19.08 -4.17 5.75
N SER A 507 20.11 -4.23 4.94
CA SER A 507 21.02 -5.36 4.86
C SER A 507 21.73 -5.58 6.20
N LEU A 508 22.29 -4.51 6.79
CA LEU A 508 22.98 -4.57 8.06
C LEU A 508 22.06 -5.01 9.21
N LEU A 509 20.81 -4.51 9.20
CA LEU A 509 19.81 -4.82 10.24
C LEU A 509 19.06 -6.14 9.98
N GLY A 510 19.35 -6.86 8.93
CA GLY A 510 18.63 -8.07 8.55
C GLY A 510 17.13 -7.81 8.40
N GLN A 511 16.77 -6.78 7.63
CA GLN A 511 15.39 -6.39 7.37
C GLN A 511 14.94 -6.73 5.94
N PRO A 512 13.64 -6.87 5.66
CA PRO A 512 13.15 -7.08 4.30
C PRO A 512 13.66 -5.99 3.31
N PRO A 513 14.04 -6.35 2.10
CA PRO A 513 13.86 -7.64 1.42
C PRO A 513 14.99 -8.66 1.63
N PHE A 514 16.00 -8.39 2.48
CA PHE A 514 17.15 -9.28 2.71
C PHE A 514 16.83 -10.47 3.60
N THR A 515 15.76 -10.37 4.37
CA THR A 515 15.20 -11.43 5.22
C THR A 515 13.68 -11.37 5.17
N ALA A 516 13.00 -12.40 5.62
CA ALA A 516 11.57 -12.41 5.84
C ALA A 516 11.25 -12.06 7.30
N LEU A 517 10.19 -11.31 7.53
CA LEU A 517 9.81 -10.84 8.86
C LEU A 517 8.31 -11.07 9.09
N ALA A 518 7.97 -11.56 10.30
CA ALA A 518 6.59 -11.60 10.76
C ALA A 518 6.47 -10.99 12.15
N ARG A 519 5.32 -10.36 12.41
CA ARG A 519 4.92 -9.92 13.75
C ARG A 519 3.83 -10.85 14.28
N VAL A 520 4.04 -11.37 15.50
CA VAL A 520 3.11 -12.24 16.21
C VAL A 520 2.53 -11.47 17.39
N SER A 521 1.19 -11.38 17.49
CA SER A 521 0.53 -10.63 18.55
C SER A 521 -0.83 -11.20 18.90
N GLY A 522 -1.41 -10.73 20.00
CA GLY A 522 -2.72 -11.17 20.50
C GLY A 522 -2.63 -12.04 21.74
N ALA A 523 -3.77 -12.32 22.39
CA ALA A 523 -3.82 -13.05 23.67
C ALA A 523 -3.20 -14.46 23.62
N ALA A 524 -3.26 -15.12 22.46
CA ALA A 524 -2.68 -16.45 22.26
C ALA A 524 -1.20 -16.42 21.76
N ALA A 525 -0.63 -15.23 21.57
CA ALA A 525 0.75 -15.11 21.07
C ALA A 525 1.80 -15.72 22.01
N PRO A 526 1.76 -15.55 23.35
CA PRO A 526 2.72 -16.16 24.25
C PRO A 526 2.76 -17.69 24.11
N GLU A 527 1.61 -18.34 24.08
CA GLU A 527 1.52 -19.80 23.91
C GLU A 527 2.01 -20.24 22.52
N PHE A 528 1.66 -19.48 21.48
CA PHE A 528 2.15 -19.73 20.12
C PHE A 528 3.67 -19.65 20.05
N MET A 529 4.28 -18.63 20.65
CA MET A 529 5.72 -18.45 20.68
C MET A 529 6.44 -19.52 21.49
N THR A 530 5.83 -19.98 22.61
CA THR A 530 6.34 -21.13 23.38
C THR A 530 6.36 -22.40 22.54
N ARG A 531 5.31 -22.65 21.74
CA ARG A 531 5.22 -23.81 20.84
C ARG A 531 6.19 -23.69 19.66
N LEU A 532 6.41 -22.48 19.15
CA LEU A 532 7.38 -22.22 18.08
C LEU A 532 8.79 -22.54 18.56
N GLY A 533 9.13 -22.17 19.80
CA GLY A 533 10.46 -22.35 20.34
C GLY A 533 11.51 -21.55 19.57
N SER A 534 12.65 -22.19 19.27
CA SER A 534 13.75 -21.59 18.52
C SER A 534 14.21 -22.55 17.41
N PRO A 535 13.45 -22.64 16.30
CA PRO A 535 13.85 -23.50 15.19
C PRO A 535 15.13 -22.96 14.52
N ASP A 536 15.91 -23.84 13.92
CA ASP A 536 17.12 -23.44 13.19
C ASP A 536 16.81 -22.40 12.10
N GLY A 537 17.61 -21.34 12.05
CA GLY A 537 17.46 -20.25 11.07
C GLY A 537 16.32 -19.27 11.37
N ILE A 538 15.66 -19.40 12.52
CA ILE A 538 14.59 -18.48 12.94
C ILE A 538 15.05 -17.66 14.14
N ASP A 539 15.10 -16.35 13.97
CA ASP A 539 15.37 -15.42 15.07
C ASP A 539 14.05 -14.90 15.66
N VAL A 540 13.93 -14.99 16.97
CA VAL A 540 12.78 -14.50 17.74
C VAL A 540 13.20 -13.32 18.60
N MET A 541 12.56 -12.17 18.40
CA MET A 541 12.80 -10.94 19.15
C MET A 541 11.54 -10.53 19.92
N GLY A 542 11.70 -10.10 21.15
CA GLY A 542 10.60 -9.68 22.03
C GLY A 542 10.37 -10.62 23.22
N PRO A 543 9.27 -10.46 23.99
CA PRO A 543 8.11 -9.59 23.65
C PRO A 543 8.38 -8.10 23.89
N ARG A 544 7.84 -7.28 22.99
CA ARG A 544 7.72 -5.84 23.20
C ARG A 544 6.25 -5.45 23.01
N ASP A 545 5.66 -4.77 23.96
CA ASP A 545 4.23 -4.40 23.96
C ASP A 545 3.28 -5.59 23.63
N GLY A 546 3.60 -6.79 24.14
CA GLY A 546 2.82 -8.01 23.89
C GLY A 546 2.92 -8.54 22.46
N SER A 547 3.94 -8.16 21.71
CA SER A 547 4.23 -8.66 20.36
C SER A 547 5.65 -9.16 20.22
N TRP A 548 5.84 -10.10 19.32
CA TRP A 548 7.14 -10.67 18.93
C TRP A 548 7.40 -10.40 17.47
N LEU A 549 8.66 -10.21 17.10
CA LEU A 549 9.12 -10.25 15.72
C LEU A 549 9.83 -11.60 15.49
N VAL A 550 9.46 -12.26 14.41
CA VAL A 550 10.03 -13.53 13.96
C VAL A 550 10.69 -13.28 12.62
N ARG A 551 12.00 -13.50 12.53
CA ARG A 551 12.79 -13.28 11.33
C ARG A 551 13.34 -14.62 10.81
N ALA A 552 13.37 -14.77 9.48
CA ALA A 552 13.90 -15.92 8.77
C ALA A 552 14.75 -15.47 7.58
N PRO A 553 15.64 -16.31 7.03
CA PRO A 553 16.43 -15.98 5.85
C PRO A 553 15.56 -15.60 4.63
N ASP A 554 14.43 -16.26 4.47
CA ASP A 554 13.47 -16.02 3.39
C ASP A 554 12.04 -16.38 3.83
N HIS A 555 11.09 -16.16 2.94
CA HIS A 555 9.67 -16.38 3.23
C HIS A 555 9.27 -17.85 3.29
N ASP A 556 9.95 -18.74 2.61
CA ASP A 556 9.66 -20.17 2.68
C ASP A 556 10.03 -20.73 4.05
N HIS A 557 11.23 -20.41 4.56
CA HIS A 557 11.63 -20.75 5.92
C HIS A 557 10.70 -20.17 6.97
N LEU A 558 10.30 -18.89 6.81
CA LEU A 558 9.37 -18.23 7.73
C LEU A 558 8.01 -18.91 7.74
N SER A 559 7.47 -19.19 6.55
CA SER A 559 6.15 -19.79 6.41
C SER A 559 6.14 -21.21 6.96
N ASP A 560 7.18 -22.01 6.68
CA ASP A 560 7.28 -23.38 7.18
C ASP A 560 7.36 -23.43 8.69
N ALA A 561 8.17 -22.58 9.31
CA ALA A 561 8.28 -22.50 10.75
C ALA A 561 6.93 -22.10 11.40
N LEU A 562 6.26 -21.09 10.87
CA LEU A 562 5.00 -20.61 11.44
C LEU A 562 3.82 -21.56 11.20
N LEU A 563 3.79 -22.26 10.05
CA LEU A 563 2.74 -23.23 9.72
C LEU A 563 2.89 -24.56 10.46
N ALA A 564 4.11 -24.93 10.86
CA ALA A 564 4.37 -26.13 11.66
C ALA A 564 3.76 -26.04 13.07
N VAL A 565 3.50 -24.84 13.56
CA VAL A 565 2.94 -24.61 14.90
C VAL A 565 1.43 -24.70 14.91
N SER A 566 0.89 -25.63 15.68
CA SER A 566 -0.56 -25.70 15.93
C SER A 566 -1.04 -24.42 16.62
N ARG A 567 -2.01 -23.74 16.00
CA ARG A 567 -2.58 -22.49 16.55
C ARG A 567 -3.24 -22.75 17.90
N PRO A 568 -2.86 -22.05 18.97
CA PRO A 568 -3.55 -22.14 20.25
C PRO A 568 -4.95 -21.50 20.17
N ALA A 569 -5.82 -21.85 21.12
CA ALA A 569 -7.14 -21.23 21.24
C ALA A 569 -6.99 -19.76 21.64
N GLY A 570 -7.83 -18.90 21.06
CA GLY A 570 -7.83 -17.47 21.35
C GLY A 570 -7.39 -16.60 20.18
N ARG A 571 -7.30 -15.29 20.45
CA ARG A 571 -6.94 -14.30 19.43
C ARG A 571 -5.44 -14.34 19.14
N LEU A 572 -5.07 -14.79 17.95
CA LEU A 572 -3.71 -14.79 17.42
C LEU A 572 -3.70 -13.99 16.11
N ARG A 573 -2.78 -13.05 16.00
CA ARG A 573 -2.54 -12.27 14.79
C ARG A 573 -1.13 -12.53 14.30
N LEU A 574 -1.01 -13.04 13.09
CA LEU A 574 0.23 -13.21 12.35
C LEU A 574 0.25 -12.18 11.22
N GLU A 575 1.25 -11.34 11.21
CA GLU A 575 1.45 -10.32 10.17
C GLU A 575 2.79 -10.59 9.48
N VAL A 576 2.74 -11.21 8.32
CA VAL A 576 3.92 -11.38 7.47
C VAL A 576 4.15 -10.06 6.73
N ASP A 577 5.41 -9.64 6.64
CA ASP A 577 5.84 -8.34 6.10
C ASP A 577 5.10 -7.16 6.76
N PRO A 578 5.17 -7.00 8.09
CA PRO A 578 4.42 -5.98 8.78
C PRO A 578 4.80 -4.58 8.28
N ARG A 579 3.81 -3.71 8.06
CA ARG A 579 4.03 -2.32 7.63
C ARG A 579 4.83 -1.50 8.65
N ARG A 580 4.71 -1.88 9.92
CA ARG A 580 5.35 -1.22 11.05
C ARG A 580 6.00 -2.30 11.90
N ALA A 581 7.27 -2.48 11.72
CA ALA A 581 8.12 -3.33 12.55
C ALA A 581 9.00 -2.45 13.42
#